data_3d05988c476d884a32d7c82304787815
#
_entry.id   3d05988c476d884a32d7c82304787815
#
_cell.length_a   1.000
_cell.length_b   1.000
_cell.length_c   1.000
_cell.angle_alpha   90.00
_cell.angle_beta   90.00
_cell.angle_gamma   90.00
#
_symmetry.space_group_name_H-M   'P 1'
#
loop_
_entity.id
_entity.type
_entity.pdbx_description
1 polymer ?
#
loop_
_entity_poly.entity_id
_entity_poly.type
_entity_poly.pdbx_seq_one_letter_code
_entity_poly.pdbx_strand_id
1 'polypeptide(L)'
;MIIGGGAAGMMAAIAAAYNGNDVTLFEKNEKLGKKIFITGKGRCNVTNASDIENHFKNIINNSKFLYSAYSTFDSEAVMNLIESAGIKLKIERGNRVFPESDKSSDIIYALNKLMKDAGVKIRLNTEVKSVEKNDNKIKIELNNKKYETETRV
;
A
#
# COMPACT_ATOMS: atom_id res chain seq x y z
N MET A 1 8.09 3.67 11.01
CA MET A 1 8.75 3.85 9.69
C MET A 1 8.26 2.81 8.70
N ILE A 2 8.07 3.19 7.43
CA ILE A 2 7.71 2.28 6.33
C ILE A 2 8.76 2.42 5.22
N ILE A 3 9.22 1.30 4.68
CA ILE A 3 10.24 1.27 3.63
C ILE A 3 9.61 0.78 2.33
N GLY A 4 9.65 1.62 1.30
CA GLY A 4 9.10 1.36 -0.03
C GLY A 4 7.72 1.96 -0.25
N GLY A 5 7.59 2.78 -1.29
CA GLY A 5 6.36 3.47 -1.71
C GLY A 5 5.57 2.71 -2.79
N GLY A 6 5.60 1.37 -2.76
CA GLY A 6 4.71 0.52 -3.56
C GLY A 6 3.33 0.35 -2.90
N ALA A 7 2.44 -0.45 -3.50
CA ALA A 7 1.08 -0.69 -3.00
C ALA A 7 1.08 -1.10 -1.51
N ALA A 8 1.87 -2.12 -1.16
CA ALA A 8 1.94 -2.63 0.21
C ALA A 8 2.44 -1.58 1.21
N GLY A 9 3.50 -0.83 0.85
CA GLY A 9 4.04 0.21 1.74
C GLY A 9 3.09 1.38 1.92
N MET A 10 2.42 1.84 0.86
CA MET A 10 1.41 2.90 0.96
C MET A 10 0.23 2.45 1.84
N MET A 11 -0.27 1.22 1.66
CA MET A 11 -1.34 0.67 2.50
C MET A 11 -0.91 0.51 3.96
N ALA A 12 0.30 0.02 4.22
CA ALA A 12 0.85 -0.09 5.57
C ALA A 12 0.99 1.29 6.25
N ALA A 13 1.38 2.31 5.48
CA ALA A 13 1.49 3.68 5.98
C ALA A 13 0.12 4.27 6.35
N ILE A 14 -0.90 4.07 5.50
CA ILE A 14 -2.27 4.49 5.76
C ILE A 14 -2.80 3.80 7.03
N ALA A 15 -2.68 2.47 7.10
CA ALA A 15 -3.17 1.70 8.25
C ALA A 15 -2.48 2.10 9.55
N ALA A 16 -1.16 2.27 9.54
CA ALA A 16 -0.42 2.69 10.72
C ALA A 16 -0.81 4.11 11.17
N ALA A 17 -0.99 5.05 10.24
CA ALA A 17 -1.38 6.42 10.56
C ALA A 17 -2.82 6.49 11.12
N TYR A 18 -3.76 5.74 10.56
CA TYR A 18 -5.13 5.66 11.08
C TYR A 18 -5.20 5.04 12.48
N ASN A 19 -4.21 4.23 12.86
CA ASN A 19 -4.05 3.74 14.24
C ASN A 19 -3.27 4.71 15.15
N GLY A 20 -3.15 5.98 14.77
CA GLY A 20 -2.59 7.05 15.61
C GLY A 20 -1.06 7.11 15.65
N ASN A 21 -0.36 6.42 14.77
CA ASN A 21 1.10 6.46 14.73
C ASN A 21 1.61 7.65 13.90
N ASP A 22 2.75 8.24 14.32
CA ASP A 22 3.53 9.16 13.48
C ASP A 22 4.32 8.35 12.44
N VAL A 23 3.92 8.45 11.18
CA VAL A 23 4.44 7.60 10.10
C VAL A 23 5.32 8.38 9.14
N THR A 24 6.53 7.87 8.91
CA THR A 24 7.39 8.30 7.80
C THR A 24 7.59 7.16 6.82
N LEU A 25 7.28 7.40 5.54
CA LEU A 25 7.50 6.49 4.43
C LEU A 25 8.72 6.93 3.63
N PHE A 26 9.67 6.01 3.43
CA PHE A 26 10.88 6.21 2.63
C PHE A 26 10.74 5.48 1.29
N GLU A 27 10.91 6.19 0.19
CA GLU A 27 10.92 5.62 -1.17
C GLU A 27 12.20 6.04 -1.89
N LYS A 28 12.91 5.05 -2.45
CA LYS A 28 14.18 5.30 -3.16
C LYS A 28 14.02 6.03 -4.49
N ASN A 29 12.86 5.92 -5.10
CA ASN A 29 12.55 6.53 -6.38
C ASN A 29 12.01 7.95 -6.22
N GLU A 30 11.96 8.67 -7.34
CA GLU A 30 11.44 10.03 -7.44
C GLU A 30 9.91 10.12 -7.31
N LYS A 31 9.20 8.97 -7.34
CA LYS A 31 7.74 8.89 -7.23
C LYS A 31 7.27 7.58 -6.64
N LEU A 32 6.08 7.62 -6.04
CA LEU A 32 5.38 6.47 -5.50
C LEU A 32 4.79 5.58 -6.60
N GLY A 33 4.52 4.31 -6.28
CA GLY A 33 3.67 3.44 -7.07
C GLY A 33 4.21 3.04 -8.44
N LYS A 34 5.53 3.06 -8.70
CA LYS A 34 6.10 2.72 -10.02
C LYS A 34 5.59 1.39 -10.57
N LYS A 35 5.46 0.37 -9.73
CA LYS A 35 4.92 -0.92 -10.15
C LYS A 35 3.41 -0.86 -10.42
N ILE A 36 2.65 -0.11 -9.63
CA ILE A 36 1.21 0.11 -9.87
C ILE A 36 1.01 0.76 -11.23
N PHE A 37 1.85 1.75 -11.57
CA PHE A 37 1.74 2.52 -12.81
C PHE A 37 1.76 1.64 -14.06
N ILE A 38 2.52 0.55 -14.07
CA ILE A 38 2.65 -0.36 -15.23
C ILE A 38 1.69 -1.55 -15.18
N THR A 39 1.01 -1.80 -14.07
CA THR A 39 0.09 -2.95 -13.93
C THR A 39 -1.16 -2.77 -14.79
N GLY A 40 -1.78 -3.90 -15.18
CA GLY A 40 -3.00 -3.87 -15.99
C GLY A 40 -2.84 -3.10 -17.30
N LYS A 41 -1.66 -3.11 -17.91
CA LYS A 41 -1.32 -2.32 -19.11
C LYS A 41 -1.53 -0.81 -18.91
N GLY A 42 -1.15 -0.29 -17.75
CA GLY A 42 -1.30 1.12 -17.38
C GLY A 42 -2.66 1.49 -16.80
N ARG A 43 -3.59 0.54 -16.67
CA ARG A 43 -4.94 0.76 -16.12
C ARG A 43 -5.04 0.47 -14.62
N CYS A 44 -4.16 -0.33 -14.05
CA CYS A 44 -4.17 -0.90 -12.70
C CYS A 44 -5.41 -1.79 -12.43
N ASN A 45 -5.25 -3.11 -12.51
CA ASN A 45 -6.24 -4.02 -11.93
C ASN A 45 -6.12 -3.94 -10.40
N VAL A 46 -7.05 -3.25 -9.75
CA VAL A 46 -6.99 -2.94 -8.31
C VAL A 46 -7.20 -4.19 -7.46
N THR A 47 -8.27 -4.91 -7.76
CA THR A 47 -8.68 -6.13 -7.07
C THR A 47 -9.61 -6.95 -7.96
N ASN A 48 -10.18 -8.01 -7.40
CA ASN A 48 -11.25 -8.78 -8.02
C ASN A 48 -12.49 -8.75 -7.12
N ALA A 49 -13.64 -8.38 -7.65
CA ALA A 49 -14.90 -8.22 -6.93
C ALA A 49 -15.63 -9.55 -6.67
N SER A 50 -14.93 -10.69 -6.74
CA SER A 50 -15.51 -11.98 -6.33
C SER A 50 -15.64 -12.05 -4.82
N ASP A 51 -16.48 -12.96 -4.36
CA ASP A 51 -16.60 -13.31 -2.95
C ASP A 51 -15.30 -13.95 -2.40
N ILE A 52 -15.21 -13.99 -1.09
CA ILE A 52 -14.03 -14.48 -0.39
C ILE A 52 -13.75 -15.96 -0.71
N GLU A 53 -14.79 -16.77 -0.91
CA GLU A 53 -14.64 -18.20 -1.22
C GLU A 53 -13.98 -18.40 -2.60
N ASN A 54 -14.37 -17.60 -3.59
CA ASN A 54 -13.74 -17.61 -4.91
C ASN A 54 -12.29 -17.15 -4.85
N HIS A 55 -11.98 -16.15 -4.03
CA HIS A 55 -10.59 -15.77 -3.80
C HIS A 55 -9.77 -16.95 -3.30
N PHE A 56 -10.25 -17.65 -2.26
CA PHE A 56 -9.52 -18.78 -1.66
C PHE A 56 -9.39 -19.97 -2.62
N LYS A 57 -10.40 -20.27 -3.43
CA LYS A 57 -10.33 -21.31 -4.46
C LYS A 57 -9.26 -21.06 -5.52
N ASN A 58 -8.94 -19.81 -5.78
CA ASN A 58 -7.96 -19.40 -6.79
C ASN A 58 -6.53 -19.19 -6.23
N ILE A 59 -6.32 -19.33 -4.92
CA ILE A 59 -4.98 -19.30 -4.32
C ILE A 59 -4.35 -20.69 -4.45
N ILE A 60 -3.32 -20.79 -5.28
CA ILE A 60 -2.71 -22.07 -5.67
C ILE A 60 -2.11 -22.81 -4.47
N ASN A 61 -1.44 -22.09 -3.57
CA ASN A 61 -0.74 -22.69 -2.44
C ASN A 61 -1.00 -21.90 -1.15
N ASN A 62 -1.11 -22.63 -0.03
CA ASN A 62 -1.15 -22.07 1.32
C ASN A 62 -2.21 -20.98 1.55
N SER A 63 -3.42 -21.16 0.98
CA SER A 63 -4.51 -20.19 1.09
C SER A 63 -4.86 -19.84 2.54
N LYS A 64 -4.78 -20.79 3.46
CA LYS A 64 -5.07 -20.59 4.89
C LYS A 64 -4.23 -19.49 5.53
N PHE A 65 -3.00 -19.25 5.04
CA PHE A 65 -2.12 -18.18 5.52
C PHE A 65 -2.75 -16.79 5.34
N LEU A 66 -3.55 -16.61 4.29
CA LEU A 66 -4.17 -15.32 3.98
C LEU A 66 -5.55 -15.13 4.63
N TYR A 67 -6.07 -16.15 5.32
CA TYR A 67 -7.44 -16.09 5.86
C TYR A 67 -7.67 -14.88 6.77
N SER A 68 -6.79 -14.64 7.74
CA SER A 68 -6.90 -13.52 8.66
C SER A 68 -6.83 -12.17 7.93
N ALA A 69 -5.94 -12.03 6.95
CA ALA A 69 -5.81 -10.80 6.18
C ALA A 69 -7.08 -10.50 5.37
N TYR A 70 -7.63 -11.50 4.67
CA TYR A 70 -8.83 -11.35 3.88
C TYR A 70 -10.10 -11.14 4.71
N SER A 71 -10.21 -11.75 5.88
CA SER A 71 -11.35 -11.54 6.78
C SER A 71 -11.36 -10.16 7.42
N THR A 72 -10.21 -9.48 7.46
CA THR A 72 -10.08 -8.13 8.00
C THR A 72 -10.15 -7.06 6.90
N PHE A 73 -9.60 -7.35 5.73
CA PHE A 73 -9.49 -6.39 4.63
C PHE A 73 -9.63 -7.12 3.29
N ASP A 74 -10.86 -7.28 2.84
CA ASP A 74 -11.23 -7.98 1.61
C ASP A 74 -11.25 -7.06 0.37
N SER A 75 -11.75 -7.58 -0.75
CA SER A 75 -11.85 -6.81 -2.01
C SER A 75 -12.79 -5.64 -1.89
N GLU A 76 -13.90 -5.77 -1.17
CA GLU A 76 -14.87 -4.71 -0.98
C GLU A 76 -14.26 -3.58 -0.15
N ALA A 77 -13.53 -3.92 0.92
CA ALA A 77 -12.80 -2.95 1.72
C ALA A 77 -11.75 -2.17 0.90
N VAL A 78 -11.04 -2.86 -0.02
CA VAL A 78 -10.11 -2.20 -0.95
C VAL A 78 -10.85 -1.23 -1.87
N MET A 79 -12.00 -1.65 -2.45
CA MET A 79 -12.79 -0.79 -3.34
C MET A 79 -13.29 0.44 -2.59
N ASN A 80 -13.90 0.26 -1.43
CA ASN A 80 -14.41 1.33 -0.58
C ASN A 80 -13.31 2.32 -0.19
N LEU A 81 -12.11 1.84 0.13
CA LEU A 81 -10.98 2.70 0.45
C LEU A 81 -10.58 3.59 -0.74
N ILE A 82 -10.48 3.05 -1.94
CA ILE A 82 -10.14 3.82 -3.14
C ILE A 82 -11.25 4.82 -3.48
N GLU A 83 -12.51 4.41 -3.38
CA GLU A 83 -13.65 5.28 -3.66
C GLU A 83 -13.79 6.40 -2.62
N SER A 84 -13.42 6.17 -1.35
CA SER A 84 -13.38 7.21 -0.33
C SER A 84 -12.41 8.35 -0.65
N ALA A 85 -11.37 8.06 -1.45
CA ALA A 85 -10.45 9.09 -1.95
C ALA A 85 -11.00 9.87 -3.16
N GLY A 86 -12.20 9.51 -3.67
CA GLY A 86 -12.89 10.16 -4.78
C GLY A 86 -12.63 9.53 -6.14
N ILE A 87 -12.04 8.36 -6.21
CA ILE A 87 -11.78 7.64 -7.47
C ILE A 87 -12.86 6.59 -7.69
N LYS A 88 -13.68 6.77 -8.72
CA LYS A 88 -14.69 5.80 -9.10
C LYS A 88 -14.07 4.56 -9.72
N LEU A 89 -14.63 3.40 -9.36
CA LEU A 89 -14.21 2.10 -9.86
C LEU A 89 -15.28 1.48 -10.76
N LYS A 90 -14.86 0.61 -11.68
CA LYS A 90 -15.73 -0.21 -12.51
C LYS A 90 -15.31 -1.68 -12.43
N ILE A 91 -16.30 -2.56 -12.54
CA ILE A 91 -16.10 -4.02 -12.60
C ILE A 91 -16.21 -4.46 -14.05
N GLU A 92 -15.21 -5.16 -14.56
CA GLU A 92 -15.18 -5.72 -15.91
C GLU A 92 -15.31 -7.25 -15.87
N ARG A 93 -15.34 -7.87 -17.06
CA ARG A 93 -15.42 -9.32 -17.24
C ARG A 93 -14.42 -10.04 -16.33
N GLY A 94 -14.88 -11.07 -15.63
CA GLY A 94 -14.09 -11.85 -14.66
C GLY A 94 -13.91 -11.13 -13.33
N ASN A 95 -14.84 -10.24 -12.99
CA ASN A 95 -14.89 -9.47 -11.74
C ASN A 95 -13.64 -8.60 -11.50
N ARG A 96 -12.88 -8.28 -12.55
CA ARG A 96 -11.70 -7.42 -12.44
C ARG A 96 -12.10 -5.98 -12.20
N VAL A 97 -11.46 -5.34 -11.23
CA VAL A 97 -11.77 -3.98 -10.82
C VAL A 97 -10.72 -3.01 -11.35
N PHE A 98 -11.18 -1.96 -12.05
CA PHE A 98 -10.33 -0.90 -12.61
C PHE A 98 -10.88 0.48 -12.24
N PRO A 99 -10.07 1.54 -12.25
CA PRO A 99 -10.59 2.91 -12.21
C PRO A 99 -11.44 3.18 -13.47
N GLU A 100 -12.55 3.92 -13.34
CA GLU A 100 -13.39 4.30 -14.49
C GLU A 100 -12.60 5.02 -15.59
N SER A 101 -11.60 5.80 -15.20
CA SER A 101 -10.72 6.55 -16.10
C SER A 101 -9.76 5.68 -16.92
N ASP A 102 -9.61 4.39 -16.57
CA ASP A 102 -8.59 3.50 -17.13
C ASP A 102 -7.13 3.99 -16.92
N LYS A 103 -6.88 4.79 -15.87
CA LYS A 103 -5.57 5.34 -15.57
C LYS A 103 -5.06 4.85 -14.23
N SER A 104 -3.97 4.10 -14.22
CA SER A 104 -3.29 3.66 -12.99
C SER A 104 -2.81 4.81 -12.11
N SER A 105 -2.56 5.98 -12.70
CA SER A 105 -2.22 7.21 -11.98
C SER A 105 -3.26 7.61 -10.94
N ASP A 106 -4.54 7.32 -11.19
CA ASP A 106 -5.63 7.71 -10.29
C ASP A 106 -5.63 6.85 -9.03
N ILE A 107 -5.25 5.58 -9.16
CA ILE A 107 -5.06 4.71 -7.99
C ILE A 107 -3.86 5.17 -7.14
N ILE A 108 -2.75 5.56 -7.79
CA ILE A 108 -1.60 6.13 -7.10
C ILE A 108 -1.98 7.45 -6.41
N TYR A 109 -2.77 8.29 -7.08
CA TYR A 109 -3.29 9.54 -6.52
C TYR A 109 -4.17 9.26 -5.29
N ALA A 110 -5.11 8.31 -5.36
CA ALA A 110 -5.96 7.93 -4.25
C ALA A 110 -5.14 7.54 -3.00
N LEU A 111 -4.19 6.61 -3.16
CA LEU A 111 -3.35 6.16 -2.07
C LEU A 111 -2.47 7.29 -1.50
N ASN A 112 -1.93 8.15 -2.37
CA ASN A 112 -1.13 9.30 -1.95
C ASN A 112 -1.98 10.33 -1.17
N LYS A 113 -3.22 10.58 -1.64
CA LYS A 113 -4.17 11.46 -0.96
C LYS A 113 -4.48 10.91 0.44
N LEU A 114 -4.86 9.64 0.56
CA LEU A 114 -5.15 9.00 1.84
C LEU A 114 -3.97 9.07 2.83
N MET A 115 -2.74 8.84 2.36
CA MET A 115 -1.55 9.02 3.19
C MET A 115 -1.37 10.45 3.66
N LYS A 116 -1.56 11.45 2.78
CA LYS A 116 -1.44 12.87 3.14
C LYS A 116 -2.51 13.29 4.13
N ASP A 117 -3.75 12.89 3.90
CA ASP A 117 -4.88 13.18 4.78
C ASP A 117 -4.68 12.57 6.18
N ALA A 118 -4.01 11.42 6.26
CA ALA A 118 -3.60 10.76 7.50
C ALA A 118 -2.31 11.32 8.13
N GLY A 119 -1.68 12.33 7.54
CA GLY A 119 -0.48 12.97 8.09
C GLY A 119 0.83 12.20 7.85
N VAL A 120 0.86 11.24 6.94
CA VAL A 120 2.08 10.48 6.62
C VAL A 120 3.15 11.39 6.01
N LYS A 121 4.35 11.36 6.58
CA LYS A 121 5.53 12.06 6.05
C LYS A 121 6.16 11.22 4.95
N ILE A 122 6.21 11.72 3.71
CA ILE A 122 6.74 11.01 2.55
C ILE A 122 8.13 11.54 2.21
N ARG A 123 9.13 10.64 2.11
CA ARG A 123 10.51 10.93 1.73
C ARG A 123 10.86 10.19 0.45
N LEU A 124 10.76 10.88 -0.68
CA LEU A 124 11.18 10.38 -2.00
C LEU A 124 12.70 10.52 -2.17
N ASN A 125 13.26 9.86 -3.19
CA ASN A 125 14.70 9.83 -3.48
C ASN A 125 15.54 9.44 -2.24
N THR A 126 14.96 8.61 -1.37
CA THR A 126 15.57 8.24 -0.09
C THR A 126 15.64 6.72 0.01
N GLU A 127 16.81 6.19 -0.25
CA GLU A 127 17.06 4.75 -0.18
C GLU A 127 17.51 4.35 1.22
N VAL A 128 16.80 3.40 1.83
CA VAL A 128 17.23 2.74 3.06
C VAL A 128 18.23 1.65 2.69
N LYS A 129 19.46 1.75 3.18
CA LYS A 129 20.57 0.82 2.91
C LYS A 129 20.61 -0.33 3.89
N SER A 130 20.40 -0.03 5.17
CA SER A 130 20.41 -1.03 6.23
C SER A 130 19.38 -0.71 7.30
N VAL A 131 18.94 -1.74 7.99
CA VAL A 131 18.06 -1.66 9.17
C VAL A 131 18.70 -2.50 10.28
N GLU A 132 19.01 -1.87 11.40
CA GLU A 132 19.59 -2.52 12.57
C GLU A 132 18.64 -2.36 13.76
N LYS A 133 18.42 -3.44 14.49
CA LYS A 133 17.66 -3.43 15.73
C LYS A 133 18.62 -3.60 16.91
N ASN A 134 18.69 -2.59 17.76
CA ASN A 134 19.48 -2.62 19.01
C ASN A 134 18.54 -2.36 20.16
N ASP A 135 18.30 -3.37 21.00
CA ASP A 135 17.37 -3.32 22.14
C ASP A 135 16.02 -2.71 21.77
N ASN A 136 15.74 -1.48 22.24
CA ASN A 136 14.49 -0.77 22.01
C ASN A 136 14.57 0.26 20.86
N LYS A 137 15.64 0.24 20.05
CA LYS A 137 15.84 1.20 18.96
C LYS A 137 16.02 0.49 17.65
N ILE A 138 15.40 1.06 16.60
CA ILE A 138 15.68 0.70 15.22
C ILE A 138 16.48 1.83 14.60
N LYS A 139 17.66 1.49 14.10
CA LYS A 139 18.50 2.38 13.30
C LYS A 139 18.30 2.07 11.83
N ILE A 140 18.12 3.10 11.02
CA ILE A 140 18.17 2.96 9.58
C ILE A 140 19.31 3.81 9.02
N GLU A 141 20.02 3.26 8.06
CA GLU A 141 21.00 3.99 7.28
C GLU A 141 20.38 4.38 5.94
N LEU A 142 20.41 5.66 5.64
CA LEU A 142 19.98 6.22 4.35
C LEU A 142 21.21 6.57 3.51
N ASN A 143 21.02 6.83 2.22
CA ASN A 143 22.09 7.12 1.26
C ASN A 143 23.16 8.09 1.77
N ASN A 144 22.81 9.05 2.65
CA ASN A 144 23.76 10.04 3.20
C ASN A 144 23.48 10.44 4.66
N LYS A 145 22.61 9.74 5.40
CA LYS A 145 22.23 10.10 6.77
C LYS A 145 21.81 8.88 7.58
N LYS A 146 22.16 8.89 8.88
CA LYS A 146 21.63 7.91 9.84
C LYS A 146 20.41 8.48 10.54
N TYR A 147 19.34 7.68 10.65
CA TYR A 147 18.15 7.98 11.44
C TYR A 147 17.99 6.94 12.52
N GLU A 148 17.63 7.39 13.71
CA GLU A 148 17.25 6.52 14.83
C GLU A 148 15.78 6.77 15.18
N THR A 149 15.05 5.73 15.49
CA THR A 149 13.70 5.82 16.04
C THR A 149 13.58 4.87 17.22
N GLU A 150 12.84 5.28 18.23
CA GLU A 150 12.49 4.39 19.34
C GLU A 150 11.36 3.47 18.89
N THR A 151 11.52 2.17 19.18
CA THR A 151 10.42 1.20 19.01
C THR A 151 9.65 1.19 20.32
N ARG A 152 8.38 1.60 20.28
CA ARG A 152 7.47 1.24 21.38
C ARG A 152 7.01 -0.19 21.12
N VAL A 153 7.36 -1.10 22.00
CA VAL A 153 6.85 -2.47 22.06
C VAL A 153 5.49 -2.43 22.72
#